data_6a6677391e1f0df2a6d481559ed30b71
#
_entry.id   6a6677391e1f0df2a6d481559ed30b71
#
_cell.length_a   1.000
_cell.length_b   1.000
_cell.length_c   1.000
_cell.angle_alpha   90.00
_cell.angle_beta   90.00
_cell.angle_gamma   90.00
#
_symmetry.space_group_name_H-M   'P 1'
#
loop_
_entity.id
_entity.type
_entity.pdbx_description
1 polymer ?
#
loop_
_entity_poly.entity_id
_entity_poly.type
_entity_poly.pdbx_seq_one_letter_code
_entity_poly.pdbx_strand_id
1 'polypeptide(L)'
;MTYLISILIPTLIERKDEYNTMMKGLYEQIKKHDLKDKVEIISICDDRSISLCEKRNMMQKLSSGKYFVHLDDDDEFSCDYCEKIIDHIQRIPVFHKDEPDIIGYNQLAKVSGGRFIVKPHLDATLRLTPCGNQIDPDGKIKEGIIPEFYRYPWQYCLFHQRFKTVYRTESDSPSPDKPHMFDDLNWLKKVQLEHPKKMSYIDFIGHTYNFDDPSKTTTQ
;
A
#
# COMPACT_ATOMS: atom_id res chain seq x y z
N MET A 1 13.37 -21.20 1.47
CA MET A 1 13.83 -19.80 1.65
C MET A 1 12.60 -18.96 1.90
N THR A 2 12.65 -18.03 2.84
CA THR A 2 11.52 -17.14 3.11
C THR A 2 11.86 -15.80 2.51
N TYR A 3 11.02 -15.28 1.61
CA TYR A 3 11.18 -13.95 1.05
C TYR A 3 11.10 -12.87 2.14
N LEU A 4 11.71 -11.72 1.91
CA LEU A 4 11.56 -10.58 2.83
C LEU A 4 10.22 -9.86 2.62
N ILE A 5 9.79 -9.73 1.35
CA ILE A 5 8.51 -9.13 1.00
C ILE A 5 7.74 -9.97 -0.01
N SER A 6 6.41 -9.97 0.11
CA SER A 6 5.47 -10.43 -0.91
C SER A 6 4.68 -9.23 -1.42
N ILE A 7 4.78 -8.94 -2.72
CA ILE A 7 4.01 -7.92 -3.41
C ILE A 7 2.78 -8.60 -4.01
N LEU A 8 1.59 -8.15 -3.61
CA LEU A 8 0.31 -8.77 -3.94
C LEU A 8 -0.46 -7.86 -4.90
N ILE A 9 -0.67 -8.30 -6.15
CA ILE A 9 -1.22 -7.48 -7.22
C ILE A 9 -2.48 -8.12 -7.79
N PRO A 10 -3.69 -7.66 -7.41
CA PRO A 10 -4.91 -8.04 -8.10
C PRO A 10 -4.96 -7.33 -9.46
N THR A 11 -5.37 -8.05 -10.50
CA THR A 11 -5.51 -7.46 -11.84
C THR A 11 -6.71 -8.06 -12.58
N LEU A 12 -7.03 -7.48 -13.72
CA LEU A 12 -8.09 -7.93 -14.64
C LEU A 12 -7.49 -8.18 -16.01
N ILE A 13 -8.10 -9.09 -16.78
CA ILE A 13 -7.68 -9.41 -18.15
C ILE A 13 -7.67 -8.14 -19.03
N GLU A 14 -8.65 -7.26 -18.85
CA GLU A 14 -8.79 -6.00 -19.57
C GLU A 14 -7.75 -4.93 -19.21
N ARG A 15 -7.02 -5.10 -18.09
CA ARG A 15 -5.97 -4.19 -17.58
C ARG A 15 -4.56 -4.72 -17.83
N LYS A 16 -4.43 -5.56 -18.85
CA LYS A 16 -3.16 -6.23 -19.17
C LYS A 16 -2.01 -5.26 -19.45
N ASP A 17 -2.28 -4.13 -20.06
CA ASP A 17 -1.21 -3.18 -20.44
C ASP A 17 -0.69 -2.41 -19.25
N GLU A 18 -1.56 -1.97 -18.34
CA GLU A 18 -1.22 -1.35 -17.05
C GLU A 18 -0.41 -2.32 -16.21
N TYR A 19 -0.93 -3.53 -16.03
CA TYR A 19 -0.27 -4.61 -15.31
C TYR A 19 1.13 -4.92 -15.87
N ASN A 20 1.27 -5.08 -17.19
CA ASN A 20 2.56 -5.36 -17.83
C ASN A 20 3.55 -4.22 -17.62
N THR A 21 3.09 -2.96 -17.68
CA THR A 21 3.92 -1.78 -17.45
C THR A 21 4.47 -1.77 -16.01
N MET A 22 3.60 -2.00 -15.03
CA MET A 22 3.99 -2.11 -13.63
C MET A 22 4.95 -3.26 -13.39
N MET A 23 4.63 -4.46 -13.89
CA MET A 23 5.46 -5.66 -13.71
C MET A 23 6.85 -5.50 -14.32
N LYS A 24 6.94 -4.87 -15.49
CA LYS A 24 8.24 -4.57 -16.12
C LYS A 24 9.10 -3.71 -15.18
N GLY A 25 8.53 -2.64 -14.61
CA GLY A 25 9.25 -1.77 -13.67
C GLY A 25 9.72 -2.52 -12.42
N LEU A 26 8.87 -3.37 -11.84
CA LEU A 26 9.23 -4.18 -10.67
C LEU A 26 10.33 -5.20 -10.99
N TYR A 27 10.22 -5.93 -12.11
CA TYR A 27 11.25 -6.89 -12.52
C TYR A 27 12.59 -6.24 -12.86
N GLU A 28 12.59 -5.05 -13.46
CA GLU A 28 13.82 -4.29 -13.72
C GLU A 28 14.54 -3.91 -12.41
N GLN A 29 13.78 -3.49 -11.39
CA GLN A 29 14.34 -3.20 -10.07
C GLN A 29 14.89 -4.47 -9.39
N ILE A 30 14.11 -5.56 -9.39
CA ILE A 30 14.52 -6.84 -8.81
C ILE A 30 15.79 -7.36 -9.46
N LYS A 31 15.88 -7.28 -10.80
CA LYS A 31 17.07 -7.70 -11.55
C LYS A 31 18.28 -6.79 -11.28
N LYS A 32 18.08 -5.48 -11.32
CA LYS A 32 19.14 -4.47 -11.13
C LYS A 32 19.84 -4.61 -9.78
N HIS A 33 19.08 -4.93 -8.72
CA HIS A 33 19.56 -4.97 -7.35
C HIS A 33 19.72 -6.41 -6.80
N ASP A 34 19.63 -7.43 -7.66
CA ASP A 34 19.73 -8.87 -7.32
C ASP A 34 18.81 -9.27 -6.15
N LEU A 35 17.53 -8.91 -6.27
CA LEU A 35 16.53 -9.12 -5.20
C LEU A 35 15.64 -10.35 -5.41
N LYS A 36 15.94 -11.21 -6.38
CA LYS A 36 15.11 -12.39 -6.76
C LYS A 36 14.80 -13.34 -5.61
N ASP A 37 15.71 -13.46 -4.65
CA ASP A 37 15.55 -14.33 -3.47
C ASP A 37 14.96 -13.59 -2.26
N LYS A 38 14.64 -12.29 -2.41
CA LYS A 38 14.14 -11.43 -1.34
C LYS A 38 12.71 -10.93 -1.60
N VAL A 39 12.31 -10.85 -2.89
CA VAL A 39 11.02 -10.31 -3.32
C VAL A 39 10.22 -11.39 -4.02
N GLU A 40 9.03 -11.68 -3.49
CA GLU A 40 8.02 -12.52 -4.11
C GLU A 40 6.94 -11.62 -4.72
N ILE A 41 6.49 -11.92 -5.94
CA ILE A 41 5.33 -11.24 -6.54
C ILE A 41 4.25 -12.30 -6.75
N ILE A 42 3.05 -12.03 -6.25
CA ILE A 42 1.87 -12.86 -6.42
C ILE A 42 0.79 -12.02 -7.09
N SER A 43 0.31 -12.49 -8.24
CA SER A 43 -0.77 -11.82 -8.96
C SER A 43 -1.92 -12.78 -9.21
N ILE A 44 -3.16 -12.28 -9.12
CA ILE A 44 -4.36 -12.99 -9.53
C ILE A 44 -5.07 -12.14 -10.57
N CYS A 45 -5.18 -12.70 -11.78
CA CYS A 45 -5.84 -12.09 -12.92
C CYS A 45 -7.13 -12.86 -13.24
N ASP A 46 -8.23 -12.15 -13.44
CA ASP A 46 -9.52 -12.72 -13.83
C ASP A 46 -10.31 -11.77 -14.74
N ASP A 47 -11.52 -12.18 -15.09
CA ASP A 47 -12.50 -11.44 -15.91
C ASP A 47 -13.63 -10.82 -15.08
N ARG A 48 -13.38 -10.44 -13.83
CA ARG A 48 -14.35 -10.00 -12.80
C ARG A 48 -15.18 -11.14 -12.19
N SER A 49 -14.81 -12.39 -12.43
CA SER A 49 -15.46 -13.56 -11.82
C SER A 49 -15.12 -13.72 -10.33
N ILE A 50 -14.02 -13.15 -9.89
CA ILE A 50 -13.58 -13.17 -8.48
C ILE A 50 -13.60 -11.75 -7.94
N SER A 51 -14.21 -11.54 -6.77
CA SER A 51 -14.22 -10.21 -6.15
C SER A 51 -12.81 -9.74 -5.77
N LEU A 52 -12.59 -8.42 -5.76
CA LEU A 52 -11.31 -7.84 -5.34
C LEU A 52 -10.92 -8.28 -3.93
N CYS A 53 -11.89 -8.31 -3.03
CA CYS A 53 -11.77 -8.79 -1.66
C CYS A 53 -11.24 -10.23 -1.61
N GLU A 54 -11.84 -11.12 -2.38
CA GLU A 54 -11.44 -12.52 -2.45
C GLU A 54 -10.04 -12.69 -3.07
N LYS A 55 -9.74 -11.99 -4.18
CA LYS A 55 -8.39 -11.99 -4.77
C LYS A 55 -7.32 -11.57 -3.75
N ARG A 56 -7.54 -10.48 -3.03
CA ARG A 56 -6.60 -9.99 -2.01
C ARG A 56 -6.42 -11.01 -0.88
N ASN A 57 -7.50 -11.65 -0.42
CA ASN A 57 -7.43 -12.70 0.61
C ASN A 57 -6.66 -13.94 0.11
N MET A 58 -6.90 -14.38 -1.13
CA MET A 58 -6.20 -15.52 -1.73
C MET A 58 -4.70 -15.24 -1.84
N MET A 59 -4.31 -14.08 -2.36
CA MET A 59 -2.90 -13.69 -2.48
C MET A 59 -2.22 -13.57 -1.10
N GLN A 60 -2.93 -12.98 -0.13
CA GLN A 60 -2.45 -12.86 1.24
C GLN A 60 -2.20 -14.25 1.87
N LYS A 61 -3.09 -15.21 1.63
CA LYS A 61 -2.93 -16.61 2.07
C LYS A 61 -1.73 -17.29 1.41
N LEU A 62 -1.50 -17.04 0.12
CA LEU A 62 -0.40 -17.63 -0.66
C LEU A 62 0.96 -17.01 -0.33
N SER A 63 1.00 -15.77 0.16
CA SER A 63 2.24 -15.04 0.39
C SER A 63 3.15 -15.76 1.40
N SER A 64 4.47 -15.74 1.16
CA SER A 64 5.48 -16.38 2.00
C SER A 64 6.50 -15.39 2.56
N GLY A 65 6.43 -14.12 2.15
CA GLY A 65 7.29 -13.05 2.62
C GLY A 65 7.09 -12.73 4.10
N LYS A 66 8.16 -12.26 4.74
CA LYS A 66 8.11 -11.76 6.11
C LYS A 66 7.13 -10.59 6.27
N TYR A 67 7.06 -9.74 5.26
CA TYR A 67 6.08 -8.67 5.10
C TYR A 67 5.30 -8.87 3.80
N PHE A 68 4.08 -8.37 3.74
CA PHE A 68 3.31 -8.29 2.51
C PHE A 68 2.75 -6.89 2.30
N VAL A 69 2.52 -6.54 1.04
CA VAL A 69 1.91 -5.28 0.61
C VAL A 69 0.94 -5.55 -0.53
N HIS A 70 -0.20 -4.86 -0.54
CA HIS A 70 -1.11 -4.87 -1.67
C HIS A 70 -0.84 -3.65 -2.54
N LEU A 71 -0.57 -3.88 -3.83
CA LEU A 71 -0.40 -2.83 -4.83
C LEU A 71 -1.49 -2.98 -5.89
N ASP A 72 -2.07 -1.88 -6.32
CA ASP A 72 -3.02 -1.89 -7.43
C ASP A 72 -2.25 -1.72 -8.76
N ASP A 73 -2.70 -2.39 -9.82
CA ASP A 73 -1.99 -2.51 -11.11
C ASP A 73 -1.98 -1.21 -11.94
N ASP A 74 -2.74 -0.20 -11.54
CA ASP A 74 -2.84 1.13 -12.16
C ASP A 74 -2.05 2.23 -11.43
N ASP A 75 -1.40 1.90 -10.34
CA ASP A 75 -0.62 2.85 -9.55
C ASP A 75 0.83 2.97 -10.04
N GLU A 76 1.46 4.12 -9.73
CA GLU A 76 2.86 4.38 -10.06
C GLU A 76 3.73 4.15 -8.81
N PHE A 77 4.82 3.39 -8.98
CA PHE A 77 5.79 3.13 -7.92
C PHE A 77 7.13 3.76 -8.25
N SER A 78 7.85 4.20 -7.21
CA SER A 78 9.21 4.72 -7.36
C SER A 78 10.12 3.71 -8.06
N CYS A 79 11.04 4.20 -8.90
CA CYS A 79 12.01 3.35 -9.60
C CYS A 79 13.03 2.67 -8.68
N ASP A 80 13.07 3.04 -7.41
CA ASP A 80 13.92 2.46 -6.35
C ASP A 80 13.09 1.81 -5.23
N TYR A 81 11.80 1.53 -5.49
CA TYR A 81 10.83 1.02 -4.51
C TYR A 81 11.33 -0.26 -3.82
N CYS A 82 11.67 -1.29 -4.60
CA CYS A 82 12.12 -2.57 -4.06
C CYS A 82 13.43 -2.44 -3.29
N GLU A 83 14.40 -1.69 -3.84
CA GLU A 83 15.71 -1.46 -3.22
C GLU A 83 15.57 -0.83 -1.84
N LYS A 84 14.89 0.31 -1.75
CA LYS A 84 14.72 1.06 -0.49
C LYS A 84 14.02 0.26 0.59
N ILE A 85 12.99 -0.49 0.22
CA ILE A 85 12.28 -1.34 1.18
C ILE A 85 13.17 -2.49 1.68
N ILE A 86 13.83 -3.19 0.78
CA ILE A 86 14.70 -4.32 1.15
C ILE A 86 15.86 -3.85 2.01
N ASP A 87 16.54 -2.77 1.62
CA ASP A 87 17.62 -2.17 2.39
C ASP A 87 17.16 -1.78 3.81
N HIS A 88 15.98 -1.21 3.90
CA HIS A 88 15.41 -0.87 5.21
C HIS A 88 15.17 -2.10 6.08
N ILE A 89 14.52 -3.14 5.52
CA ILE A 89 14.23 -4.39 6.24
C ILE A 89 15.54 -5.05 6.72
N GLN A 90 16.58 -5.05 5.89
CA GLN A 90 17.88 -5.65 6.23
C GLN A 90 18.63 -4.91 7.35
N ARG A 91 18.34 -3.62 7.55
CA ARG A 91 18.90 -2.81 8.65
C ARG A 91 18.14 -2.96 9.97
N ILE A 92 16.95 -3.55 9.95
CA ILE A 92 16.18 -3.83 11.17
C ILE A 92 16.95 -4.90 11.98
N PRO A 93 17.24 -4.67 13.27
CA PRO A 93 17.91 -5.65 14.11
C PRO A 93 17.15 -6.99 14.15
N VAL A 94 17.86 -8.10 14.03
CA VAL A 94 17.30 -9.46 13.93
C VAL A 94 16.63 -9.94 15.24
N PHE A 95 16.68 -9.15 16.31
CA PHE A 95 16.06 -9.51 17.57
C PHE A 95 14.53 -9.39 17.46
N HIS A 96 13.81 -10.49 17.50
CA HIS A 96 12.36 -10.63 17.35
C HIS A 96 11.50 -9.62 18.15
N LYS A 97 12.02 -9.03 19.22
CA LYS A 97 11.32 -8.04 20.04
C LYS A 97 11.23 -6.64 19.37
N ASP A 98 12.07 -6.38 18.37
CA ASP A 98 12.20 -5.06 17.75
C ASP A 98 11.69 -5.00 16.31
N GLU A 99 11.20 -6.10 15.77
CA GLU A 99 10.62 -6.12 14.44
C GLU A 99 9.35 -5.26 14.38
N PRO A 100 9.25 -4.36 13.39
CA PRO A 100 8.03 -3.58 13.21
C PRO A 100 6.88 -4.46 12.72
N ASP A 101 5.69 -4.17 13.19
CA ASP A 101 4.45 -4.74 12.71
C ASP A 101 4.08 -4.19 11.33
N ILE A 102 4.46 -2.94 11.09
CA ILE A 102 4.16 -2.21 9.86
C ILE A 102 5.41 -1.43 9.44
N ILE A 103 5.70 -1.42 8.14
CA ILE A 103 6.70 -0.54 7.54
C ILE A 103 5.95 0.41 6.61
N GLY A 104 6.03 1.70 6.92
CA GLY A 104 5.38 2.76 6.18
C GLY A 104 6.33 3.58 5.34
N TYR A 105 5.82 4.18 4.28
CA TYR A 105 6.51 5.13 3.42
C TYR A 105 5.50 6.17 2.91
N ASN A 106 5.97 7.27 2.31
CA ASN A 106 5.11 8.34 1.83
C ASN A 106 4.39 7.95 0.54
N GLN A 107 3.15 8.39 0.44
CA GLN A 107 2.37 8.39 -0.79
C GLN A 107 2.25 9.84 -1.30
N LEU A 108 2.49 10.03 -2.59
CA LEU A 108 2.12 11.26 -3.29
C LEU A 108 0.71 11.07 -3.86
N ALA A 109 -0.24 11.89 -3.43
CA ALA A 109 -1.58 11.90 -4.00
C ALA A 109 -1.75 13.12 -4.92
N LYS A 110 -2.30 12.88 -6.12
CA LYS A 110 -2.69 13.90 -7.11
C LYS A 110 -4.21 13.89 -7.19
N VAL A 111 -4.85 14.96 -6.76
CA VAL A 111 -6.33 15.06 -6.66
C VAL A 111 -6.77 16.47 -7.04
N SER A 112 -7.70 16.59 -7.98
CA SER A 112 -8.31 17.86 -8.41
C SER A 112 -7.29 18.92 -8.82
N GLY A 113 -6.26 18.52 -9.57
CA GLY A 113 -5.17 19.38 -10.02
C GLY A 113 -4.18 19.80 -8.93
N GLY A 114 -4.41 19.38 -7.68
CA GLY A 114 -3.50 19.55 -6.55
C GLY A 114 -2.68 18.31 -6.26
N ARG A 115 -1.67 18.45 -5.41
CA ARG A 115 -0.86 17.32 -4.93
C ARG A 115 -0.57 17.48 -3.45
N PHE A 116 -0.51 16.35 -2.74
CA PHE A 116 -0.16 16.33 -1.32
C PHE A 116 0.54 15.02 -0.97
N ILE A 117 1.27 15.02 0.14
CA ILE A 117 1.96 13.84 0.67
C ILE A 117 1.14 13.26 1.81
N VAL A 118 0.90 11.95 1.77
CA VAL A 118 0.31 11.19 2.87
C VAL A 118 1.41 10.40 3.58
N LYS A 119 1.53 10.63 4.89
CA LYS A 119 2.49 9.96 5.77
C LYS A 119 1.78 8.97 6.69
N PRO A 120 2.19 7.70 6.73
CA PRO A 120 1.62 6.73 7.66
C PRO A 120 2.03 7.05 9.11
N HIS A 121 1.08 6.93 10.04
CA HIS A 121 1.32 7.08 11.47
C HIS A 121 0.33 6.23 12.28
N LEU A 122 0.81 5.44 13.26
CA LEU A 122 -0.05 4.50 14.01
C LEU A 122 -1.13 5.20 14.84
N ASP A 123 -0.81 6.38 15.39
CA ASP A 123 -1.76 7.15 16.20
C ASP A 123 -2.69 8.04 15.35
N ALA A 124 -2.50 8.05 14.02
CA ALA A 124 -3.38 8.80 13.13
C ALA A 124 -4.73 8.10 12.98
N THR A 125 -5.74 8.88 12.62
CA THR A 125 -7.05 8.34 12.26
C THR A 125 -7.01 7.71 10.87
N LEU A 126 -8.08 6.98 10.51
CA LEU A 126 -8.27 6.48 9.15
C LEU A 126 -8.56 7.60 8.12
N ARG A 127 -8.80 8.81 8.58
CA ARG A 127 -8.96 10.01 7.75
C ARG A 127 -7.64 10.79 7.69
N LEU A 128 -7.49 11.59 6.64
CA LEU A 128 -6.36 12.50 6.50
C LEU A 128 -6.41 13.58 7.60
N THR A 129 -5.30 13.74 8.29
CA THR A 129 -5.12 14.77 9.32
C THR A 129 -3.92 15.64 8.94
N PRO A 130 -4.05 16.98 8.84
CA PRO A 130 -2.93 17.86 8.48
C PRO A 130 -1.72 17.67 9.39
N CYS A 131 -0.52 17.65 8.81
CA CYS A 131 0.73 17.61 9.56
C CYS A 131 1.16 19.02 9.98
N GLY A 132 1.30 19.25 11.27
CA GLY A 132 1.98 20.42 11.83
C GLY A 132 1.49 21.78 11.32
N ASN A 133 2.41 22.75 11.21
CA ASN A 133 2.15 24.18 10.92
C ASN A 133 2.02 24.50 9.42
N GLN A 134 1.37 23.67 8.65
CA GLN A 134 1.17 23.89 7.20
C GLN A 134 -0.05 24.79 6.88
N ILE A 135 -0.88 25.01 7.88
CA ILE A 135 -2.08 25.83 7.78
C ILE A 135 -1.74 27.20 8.35
N ASP A 136 -2.10 28.26 7.64
CA ASP A 136 -2.01 29.63 8.11
C ASP A 136 -3.12 29.94 9.14
N PRO A 137 -3.08 31.11 9.81
CA PRO A 137 -4.12 31.51 10.76
C PRO A 137 -5.53 31.60 10.15
N ASP A 138 -5.65 31.73 8.83
CA ASP A 138 -6.92 31.80 8.11
C ASP A 138 -7.43 30.41 7.68
N GLY A 139 -6.73 29.33 8.07
CA GLY A 139 -7.11 27.96 7.79
C GLY A 139 -6.73 27.47 6.36
N LYS A 140 -5.89 28.22 5.64
CA LYS A 140 -5.42 27.87 4.30
C LYS A 140 -4.05 27.19 4.34
N ILE A 141 -3.77 26.36 3.36
CA ILE A 141 -2.45 25.77 3.18
C ILE A 141 -1.49 26.87 2.76
N LYS A 142 -0.34 26.99 3.43
CA LYS A 142 0.70 27.97 3.12
C LYS A 142 1.16 27.85 1.69
N GLU A 143 1.32 28.98 1.00
CA GLU A 143 1.72 29.03 -0.39
C GLU A 143 3.13 28.43 -0.60
N GLY A 144 3.32 27.73 -1.71
CA GLY A 144 4.62 27.19 -2.14
C GLY A 144 5.05 25.89 -1.46
N ILE A 145 4.26 25.30 -0.57
CA ILE A 145 4.55 23.99 0.02
C ILE A 145 3.64 22.90 -0.56
N ILE A 146 4.16 21.67 -0.61
CA ILE A 146 3.33 20.49 -0.86
C ILE A 146 2.71 20.11 0.49
N PRO A 147 1.37 20.14 0.61
CA PRO A 147 0.73 19.77 1.87
C PRO A 147 1.04 18.35 2.30
N GLU A 148 1.20 18.15 3.59
CA GLU A 148 1.42 16.83 4.19
C GLU A 148 0.29 16.47 5.13
N PHE A 149 -0.13 15.21 5.10
CA PHE A 149 -1.19 14.69 5.95
C PHE A 149 -0.76 13.38 6.61
N TYR A 150 -1.10 13.19 7.86
CA TYR A 150 -1.02 11.90 8.53
C TYR A 150 -2.28 11.07 8.26
N ARG A 151 -2.09 9.76 8.11
CA ARG A 151 -3.15 8.77 8.05
C ARG A 151 -2.69 7.50 8.73
N TYR A 152 -3.61 6.74 9.33
CA TYR A 152 -3.32 5.38 9.76
C TYR A 152 -2.77 4.56 8.59
N PRO A 153 -1.75 3.69 8.80
CA PRO A 153 -1.17 2.89 7.72
C PRO A 153 -2.25 2.19 6.89
N TRP A 154 -2.15 2.28 5.59
CA TRP A 154 -3.11 1.73 4.63
C TRP A 154 -2.48 0.59 3.82
N GLN A 155 -3.25 -0.02 2.89
CA GLN A 155 -2.85 -1.21 2.15
C GLN A 155 -1.49 -1.15 1.45
N TYR A 156 -1.01 0.04 1.07
CA TYR A 156 0.31 0.24 0.46
C TYR A 156 1.46 0.24 1.46
N CYS A 157 1.21 0.21 2.77
CA CYS A 157 2.24 -0.09 3.75
C CYS A 157 2.52 -1.59 3.76
N LEU A 158 3.73 -1.96 4.17
CA LEU A 158 4.06 -3.37 4.36
C LEU A 158 3.58 -3.82 5.74
N PHE A 159 2.82 -4.90 5.76
CA PHE A 159 2.32 -5.53 6.99
C PHE A 159 3.10 -6.80 7.28
N HIS A 160 3.50 -6.98 8.54
CA HIS A 160 4.17 -8.21 8.97
C HIS A 160 3.25 -9.42 8.73
N GLN A 161 3.83 -10.58 8.40
CA GLN A 161 3.09 -11.82 8.09
C GLN A 161 2.09 -12.26 9.17
N ARG A 162 2.20 -11.80 10.41
CA ARG A 162 1.22 -12.09 11.48
C ARG A 162 -0.18 -11.57 11.15
N PHE A 163 -0.31 -10.60 10.25
CA PHE A 163 -1.59 -10.07 9.78
C PHE A 163 -2.19 -10.85 8.58
N LYS A 164 -1.55 -11.93 8.13
CA LYS A 164 -2.05 -12.74 7.00
C LYS A 164 -3.44 -13.32 7.23
N THR A 165 -3.84 -13.49 8.48
CA THR A 165 -5.15 -14.02 8.87
C THR A 165 -6.22 -12.95 9.02
N VAL A 166 -5.87 -11.68 8.87
CA VAL A 166 -6.83 -10.57 8.87
C VAL A 166 -7.42 -10.45 7.48
N TYR A 167 -8.54 -11.15 7.25
CA TYR A 167 -9.18 -11.19 5.94
C TYR A 167 -10.22 -10.08 5.75
N ARG A 168 -10.34 -9.64 4.49
CA ARG A 168 -11.43 -8.78 4.02
C ARG A 168 -12.71 -9.58 3.89
N THR A 169 -13.85 -8.94 4.09
CA THR A 169 -15.17 -9.56 3.89
C THR A 169 -16.08 -8.60 3.13
N GLU A 170 -16.83 -9.11 2.16
CA GLU A 170 -17.76 -8.32 1.35
C GLU A 170 -18.89 -7.72 2.17
N SER A 171 -19.31 -8.43 3.23
CA SER A 171 -20.33 -7.94 4.18
C SER A 171 -19.91 -6.68 4.94
N ASP A 172 -18.64 -6.34 4.90
CA ASP A 172 -18.12 -5.11 5.52
C ASP A 172 -18.38 -3.87 4.67
N SER A 173 -18.88 -4.02 3.44
CA SER A 173 -19.25 -2.87 2.61
C SER A 173 -20.55 -2.22 3.11
N PRO A 174 -20.56 -0.90 3.34
CA PRO A 174 -21.74 -0.19 3.79
C PRO A 174 -22.80 0.03 2.68
N SER A 175 -22.49 -0.32 1.42
CA SER A 175 -23.40 -0.15 0.29
C SER A 175 -23.52 -1.44 -0.51
N PRO A 176 -24.72 -2.07 -0.57
CA PRO A 176 -24.97 -3.23 -1.41
C PRO A 176 -24.70 -2.96 -2.89
N ASP A 177 -24.89 -1.72 -3.35
CA ASP A 177 -24.71 -1.32 -4.75
C ASP A 177 -23.23 -1.04 -5.12
N LYS A 178 -22.35 -0.92 -4.10
CA LYS A 178 -20.93 -0.67 -4.26
C LYS A 178 -20.13 -1.48 -3.25
N PRO A 179 -20.12 -2.80 -3.34
CA PRO A 179 -19.54 -3.69 -2.34
C PRO A 179 -18.03 -3.49 -2.12
N HIS A 180 -17.33 -2.87 -3.07
CA HIS A 180 -15.87 -2.69 -3.01
C HIS A 180 -15.41 -1.32 -2.51
N MET A 181 -16.32 -0.35 -2.37
CA MET A 181 -15.95 1.06 -2.15
C MET A 181 -15.25 1.33 -0.80
N PHE A 182 -15.39 0.43 0.19
CA PHE A 182 -14.83 0.60 1.54
C PHE A 182 -14.09 -0.62 2.06
N ASP A 183 -13.75 -1.56 1.16
CA ASP A 183 -13.04 -2.79 1.52
C ASP A 183 -11.78 -2.51 2.33
N ASP A 184 -10.94 -1.60 1.84
CA ASP A 184 -9.69 -1.26 2.49
C ASP A 184 -9.88 -0.62 3.87
N LEU A 185 -10.88 0.26 4.01
CA LEU A 185 -11.16 0.92 5.28
C LEU A 185 -11.58 -0.08 6.36
N ASN A 186 -12.43 -1.02 5.99
CA ASN A 186 -12.93 -2.03 6.92
C ASN A 186 -11.84 -3.07 7.25
N TRP A 187 -11.01 -3.44 6.28
CA TRP A 187 -9.86 -4.26 6.54
C TRP A 187 -8.87 -3.58 7.51
N LEU A 188 -8.60 -2.28 7.32
CA LEU A 188 -7.75 -1.51 8.21
C LEU A 188 -8.29 -1.44 9.65
N LYS A 189 -9.61 -1.32 9.82
CA LYS A 189 -10.23 -1.42 11.15
C LYS A 189 -9.95 -2.77 11.81
N LYS A 190 -10.02 -3.88 11.05
CA LYS A 190 -9.67 -5.21 11.57
C LYS A 190 -8.19 -5.30 11.94
N VAL A 191 -7.30 -4.74 11.11
CA VAL A 191 -5.86 -4.65 11.43
C VAL A 191 -5.63 -3.85 12.71
N GLN A 192 -6.36 -2.75 12.93
CA GLN A 192 -6.28 -1.98 14.18
C GLN A 192 -6.67 -2.81 15.41
N LEU A 193 -7.65 -3.70 15.29
CA LEU A 193 -8.07 -4.60 16.37
C LEU A 193 -6.99 -5.62 16.75
N GLU A 194 -6.07 -5.94 15.84
CA GLU A 194 -4.89 -6.78 16.12
C GLU A 194 -3.78 -6.01 16.86
N HIS A 195 -4.02 -4.75 17.22
CA HIS A 195 -3.13 -3.90 18.01
C HIS A 195 -1.69 -3.87 17.51
N PRO A 196 -1.41 -3.37 16.28
CA PRO A 196 -0.04 -3.15 15.83
C PRO A 196 0.65 -2.16 16.77
N LYS A 197 1.82 -2.57 17.29
CA LYS A 197 2.52 -1.85 18.36
C LYS A 197 3.69 -1.01 17.85
N LYS A 198 4.28 -1.45 16.74
CA LYS A 198 5.51 -0.86 16.20
C LYS A 198 5.36 -0.59 14.71
N MET A 199 5.73 0.61 14.31
CA MET A 199 5.88 0.96 12.92
C MET A 199 7.30 1.47 12.69
N SER A 200 7.92 1.01 11.61
CA SER A 200 9.11 1.61 11.05
C SER A 200 8.72 2.47 9.85
N TYR A 201 9.47 3.52 9.60
CA TYR A 201 9.14 4.49 8.56
C TYR A 201 10.35 4.76 7.68
N ILE A 202 10.10 4.84 6.38
CA ILE A 202 11.09 5.17 5.36
C ILE A 202 10.68 6.51 4.74
N ASP A 203 11.53 7.51 4.85
CA ASP A 203 11.23 8.84 4.31
C ASP A 203 11.54 8.90 2.82
N PHE A 204 10.64 8.34 2.00
CA PHE A 204 10.66 8.46 0.54
C PHE A 204 9.23 8.34 0.00
N ILE A 205 9.00 8.86 -1.20
CA ILE A 205 7.74 8.66 -1.93
C ILE A 205 7.84 7.32 -2.65
N GLY A 206 7.23 6.28 -2.07
CA GLY A 206 7.24 4.94 -2.65
C GLY A 206 6.12 4.69 -3.66
N HIS A 207 5.03 5.43 -3.52
CA HIS A 207 3.81 5.24 -4.30
C HIS A 207 3.21 6.59 -4.71
N THR A 208 2.69 6.69 -5.93
CA THR A 208 1.93 7.85 -6.42
C THR A 208 0.52 7.41 -6.79
N TYR A 209 -0.46 7.98 -6.09
CA TYR A 209 -1.87 7.81 -6.37
C TYR A 209 -2.37 8.92 -7.28
N ASN A 210 -2.82 8.58 -8.47
CA ASN A 210 -3.22 9.54 -9.51
C ASN A 210 -4.75 9.58 -9.69
N PHE A 211 -5.44 10.29 -8.80
CA PHE A 211 -6.90 10.40 -8.82
C PHE A 211 -7.43 11.28 -9.96
N ASP A 212 -6.58 12.15 -10.53
CA ASP A 212 -6.96 13.06 -11.59
C ASP A 212 -7.01 12.39 -12.98
N ASP A 213 -6.55 11.15 -13.10
CA ASP A 213 -6.63 10.37 -14.34
C ASP A 213 -7.87 9.46 -14.32
N PRO A 214 -8.95 9.81 -15.07
CA PRO A 214 -10.16 9.01 -15.08
C PRO A 214 -9.96 7.59 -15.62
N SER A 215 -8.90 7.35 -16.42
CA SER A 215 -8.58 6.03 -16.94
C SER A 215 -8.02 5.11 -15.86
N LYS A 216 -7.49 5.69 -14.79
CA LYS A 216 -6.88 5.00 -13.64
C LYS A 216 -7.82 4.86 -12.43
N THR A 217 -8.92 5.60 -12.41
CA THR A 217 -9.89 5.57 -11.29
C THR A 217 -11.05 4.63 -11.55
N THR A 218 -10.85 3.51 -12.18
CA THR A 218 -11.92 2.52 -12.32
C THR A 218 -12.29 1.97 -10.95
N THR A 219 -13.37 2.50 -10.41
CA THR A 219 -14.14 1.81 -9.36
C THR A 219 -14.52 0.44 -9.91
N GLN A 220 -13.84 -0.57 -9.43
CA GLN A 220 -14.15 -1.97 -9.69
C GLN A 220 -15.43 -2.36 -8.96
#